data_661c495cb253947e233dae70d6ad36c1
#
_entry.id   661c495cb253947e233dae70d6ad36c1
#
_cell.length_a   1.000
_cell.length_b   1.000
_cell.length_c   1.000
_cell.angle_alpha   90.00
_cell.angle_beta   90.00
_cell.angle_gamma   90.00
#
_symmetry.space_group_name_H-M   'P 1'
#
loop_
_entity.id
_entity.type
_entity.pdbx_description
1 polymer ?
#
loop_
_entity_poly.entity_id
_entity_poly.type
_entity_poly.pdbx_seq_one_letter_code
_entity_poly.pdbx_strand_id
1 'polypeptide(L)'
;KCSIGKNGLSKSKIEGDLKTPVGIFSIEHLYYRNDRMEKPITTLKCIKIDKNMGWCDDPLNKEKYNKLIKVNKKIKHEKLYRRDHKYDLLIPIKYNFVKRVAGKGSCIFIHLTKNYAPTAGCIALKKKDLLIILKLIKKNTKIKIY
;
A
#
# COMPACT_ATOMS: atom_id res chain seq x y z
N LYS A 1 10.82 14.08 -0.09
CA LYS A 1 10.51 13.74 -1.50
C LYS A 1 9.86 12.35 -1.57
N CYS A 2 8.79 12.18 -2.39
CA CYS A 2 8.12 10.91 -2.63
C CYS A 2 7.78 10.75 -4.11
N SER A 3 7.46 9.53 -4.52
CA SER A 3 6.79 9.25 -5.80
C SER A 3 5.30 9.07 -5.56
N ILE A 4 4.52 9.44 -6.55
CA ILE A 4 3.06 9.26 -6.62
C ILE A 4 2.67 8.55 -7.92
N GLY A 5 1.39 8.38 -8.14
CA GLY A 5 0.87 7.79 -9.37
C GLY A 5 1.38 8.49 -10.63
N LYS A 6 1.69 7.72 -11.69
CA LYS A 6 2.23 8.21 -12.96
C LYS A 6 1.39 9.35 -13.55
N ASN A 7 0.07 9.28 -13.39
CA ASN A 7 -0.88 10.26 -13.91
C ASN A 7 -1.31 11.32 -12.86
N GLY A 8 -0.50 11.51 -11.79
CA GLY A 8 -0.71 12.52 -10.76
C GLY A 8 -1.76 12.14 -9.72
N LEU A 9 -2.56 13.10 -9.29
CA LEU A 9 -3.54 12.99 -8.22
C LEU A 9 -4.97 12.91 -8.77
N SER A 10 -5.91 12.35 -7.97
CA SER A 10 -7.33 12.27 -8.35
C SER A 10 -8.27 12.40 -7.15
N LYS A 11 -9.30 13.22 -7.29
CA LYS A 11 -10.47 13.26 -6.40
C LYS A 11 -11.49 12.17 -6.72
N SER A 12 -11.47 11.63 -7.95
CA SER A 12 -12.39 10.62 -8.48
C SER A 12 -11.61 9.45 -9.06
N LYS A 13 -10.93 8.70 -8.16
CA LYS A 13 -10.08 7.58 -8.56
C LYS A 13 -10.88 6.43 -9.16
N ILE A 14 -10.32 5.83 -10.21
CA ILE A 14 -10.80 4.60 -10.87
C ILE A 14 -9.68 3.56 -10.81
N GLU A 15 -10.03 2.28 -10.76
CA GLU A 15 -9.06 1.19 -10.82
C GLU A 15 -8.26 1.26 -12.13
N GLY A 16 -6.92 1.17 -12.02
CA GLY A 16 -6.03 1.22 -13.18
C GLY A 16 -5.74 2.61 -13.77
N ASP A 17 -6.26 3.71 -13.19
CA ASP A 17 -6.05 5.09 -13.68
C ASP A 17 -4.63 5.64 -13.47
N LEU A 18 -3.79 4.92 -12.74
CA LEU A 18 -2.43 5.29 -12.38
C LEU A 18 -2.33 6.61 -11.58
N LYS A 19 -3.39 6.99 -10.86
CA LYS A 19 -3.45 8.21 -10.03
C LYS A 19 -3.45 7.89 -8.56
N THR A 20 -2.88 8.77 -7.75
CA THR A 20 -2.95 8.70 -6.28
C THR A 20 -4.19 9.45 -5.79
N PRO A 21 -5.01 8.87 -4.89
CA PRO A 21 -6.22 9.51 -4.43
C PRO A 21 -5.92 10.72 -3.54
N VAL A 22 -6.67 11.81 -3.72
CA VAL A 22 -6.67 13.00 -2.87
C VAL A 22 -7.60 12.79 -1.68
N GLY A 23 -7.18 13.22 -0.49
CA GLY A 23 -8.00 13.14 0.71
C GLY A 23 -7.20 12.98 2.00
N ILE A 24 -7.92 12.72 3.10
CA ILE A 24 -7.34 12.43 4.41
C ILE A 24 -7.71 10.99 4.76
N PHE A 25 -6.70 10.15 4.96
CA PHE A 25 -6.88 8.73 5.18
C PHE A 25 -6.17 8.27 6.45
N SER A 26 -6.77 7.32 7.15
CA SER A 26 -6.06 6.53 8.16
C SER A 26 -5.13 5.53 7.46
N ILE A 27 -4.19 5.01 8.22
CA ILE A 27 -3.26 3.96 7.77
C ILE A 27 -3.58 2.64 8.49
N GLU A 28 -3.10 1.55 7.91
CA GLU A 28 -3.25 0.20 8.45
C GLU A 28 -1.96 -0.25 9.17
N HIS A 29 -1.78 -1.54 9.35
CA HIS A 29 -0.59 -2.16 9.92
C HIS A 29 0.64 -1.97 9.02
N LEU A 30 1.83 -2.12 9.61
CA LEU A 30 3.07 -2.24 8.85
C LEU A 30 3.26 -3.70 8.43
N TYR A 31 3.38 -3.93 7.13
CA TYR A 31 3.84 -5.19 6.57
C TYR A 31 5.32 -5.08 6.23
N TYR A 32 6.14 -6.10 6.54
CA TYR A 32 7.58 -6.07 6.28
C TYR A 32 8.17 -7.42 5.93
N ARG A 33 9.25 -7.43 5.18
CA ARG A 33 10.02 -8.61 4.76
C ARG A 33 11.04 -8.96 5.86
N ASN A 34 10.64 -9.86 6.76
CA ASN A 34 11.51 -10.30 7.86
C ASN A 34 12.72 -11.14 7.42
N ASP A 35 12.70 -11.63 6.19
CA ASP A 35 13.84 -12.31 5.55
C ASP A 35 14.86 -11.33 4.93
N ARG A 36 14.59 -10.02 4.95
CA ARG A 36 15.45 -8.97 4.38
C ARG A 36 15.80 -7.86 5.35
N MET A 37 15.10 -7.78 6.46
CA MET A 37 15.33 -6.74 7.46
C MET A 37 14.76 -7.13 8.81
N GLU A 38 15.34 -6.57 9.87
CA GLU A 38 14.80 -6.66 11.22
C GLU A 38 13.46 -5.92 11.33
N LYS A 39 12.69 -6.27 12.37
CA LYS A 39 11.43 -5.60 12.68
C LYS A 39 11.66 -4.10 12.91
N PRO A 40 11.04 -3.21 12.13
CA PRO A 40 11.20 -1.77 12.32
C PRO A 40 10.67 -1.28 13.67
N ILE A 41 11.30 -0.22 14.19
CA ILE A 41 10.82 0.48 15.40
C ILE A 41 9.61 1.34 15.02
N THR A 42 8.45 0.99 15.55
CA THR A 42 7.17 1.69 15.30
C THR A 42 6.12 1.28 16.32
N THR A 43 5.11 2.12 16.53
CA THR A 43 3.92 1.78 17.33
C THR A 43 2.86 1.02 16.53
N LEU A 44 3.02 0.90 15.20
CA LEU A 44 2.11 0.13 14.38
C LEU A 44 2.28 -1.37 14.64
N LYS A 45 1.19 -2.13 14.55
CA LYS A 45 1.28 -3.60 14.50
C LYS A 45 2.09 -4.00 13.27
N CYS A 46 3.15 -4.79 13.47
CA CYS A 46 4.00 -5.29 12.41
C CYS A 46 3.57 -6.71 12.01
N ILE A 47 3.38 -6.93 10.71
CA ILE A 47 3.02 -8.21 10.10
C ILE A 47 4.13 -8.62 9.15
N LYS A 48 4.64 -9.84 9.32
CA LYS A 48 5.64 -10.42 8.41
C LYS A 48 4.99 -10.75 7.07
N ILE A 49 5.60 -10.35 5.97
CA ILE A 49 5.13 -10.73 4.64
C ILE A 49 5.62 -12.14 4.33
N ASP A 50 4.72 -13.05 4.02
CA ASP A 50 5.01 -14.38 3.54
C ASP A 50 4.65 -14.57 2.06
N LYS A 51 5.06 -15.73 1.47
CA LYS A 51 4.88 -16.03 0.04
C LYS A 51 3.41 -16.16 -0.38
N ASN A 52 2.51 -16.39 0.57
CA ASN A 52 1.10 -16.62 0.32
C ASN A 52 0.24 -15.36 0.48
N MET A 53 0.85 -14.19 0.74
CA MET A 53 0.13 -12.94 0.92
C MET A 53 -0.06 -12.21 -0.40
N GLY A 54 -1.32 -11.86 -0.71
CA GLY A 54 -1.72 -11.02 -1.80
C GLY A 54 -2.74 -9.98 -1.36
N TRP A 55 -2.92 -8.93 -2.15
CA TRP A 55 -3.97 -7.94 -1.95
C TRP A 55 -4.89 -7.94 -3.17
N CYS A 56 -6.17 -8.24 -2.97
CA CYS A 56 -7.11 -8.39 -4.08
C CYS A 56 -7.40 -7.06 -4.76
N ASP A 57 -7.10 -6.99 -6.06
CA ASP A 57 -7.39 -5.86 -6.95
C ASP A 57 -8.40 -6.25 -8.06
N ASP A 58 -9.10 -7.37 -7.85
CA ASP A 58 -10.09 -7.91 -8.79
C ASP A 58 -11.47 -7.28 -8.57
N PRO A 59 -11.94 -6.36 -9.43
CA PRO A 59 -13.23 -5.72 -9.28
C PRO A 59 -14.43 -6.69 -9.49
N LEU A 60 -14.19 -7.85 -10.09
CA LEU A 60 -15.21 -8.90 -10.23
C LEU A 60 -15.44 -9.65 -8.92
N ASN A 61 -14.46 -9.67 -8.02
CA ASN A 61 -14.58 -10.30 -6.71
C ASN A 61 -14.93 -9.24 -5.64
N LYS A 62 -16.16 -8.79 -5.63
CA LYS A 62 -16.65 -7.72 -4.73
C LYS A 62 -16.39 -8.00 -3.25
N GLU A 63 -16.47 -9.26 -2.82
CA GLU A 63 -16.29 -9.66 -1.42
C GLU A 63 -14.84 -9.47 -0.96
N LYS A 64 -13.87 -9.82 -1.80
CA LYS A 64 -12.44 -9.78 -1.49
C LYS A 64 -11.73 -8.52 -1.99
N TYR A 65 -12.40 -7.73 -2.81
CA TYR A 65 -11.83 -6.51 -3.38
C TYR A 65 -11.24 -5.59 -2.31
N ASN A 66 -10.03 -5.11 -2.56
CA ASN A 66 -9.25 -4.25 -1.67
C ASN A 66 -9.06 -4.83 -0.25
N LYS A 67 -8.82 -6.14 -0.16
CA LYS A 67 -8.50 -6.86 1.08
C LYS A 67 -7.23 -7.67 0.93
N LEU A 68 -6.55 -7.91 2.06
CA LEU A 68 -5.52 -8.93 2.17
C LEU A 68 -6.15 -10.31 1.94
N ILE A 69 -5.55 -11.11 1.09
CA ILE A 69 -5.98 -12.47 0.78
C ILE A 69 -4.81 -13.44 0.80
N LYS A 70 -5.11 -14.72 0.94
CA LYS A 70 -4.16 -15.78 0.58
C LYS A 70 -4.07 -15.86 -0.94
N VAL A 71 -2.84 -15.93 -1.48
CA VAL A 71 -2.59 -16.01 -2.92
C VAL A 71 -3.41 -17.12 -3.56
N ASN A 72 -4.15 -16.79 -4.61
CA ASN A 72 -5.02 -17.69 -5.33
C ASN A 72 -4.95 -17.37 -6.83
N LYS A 73 -4.63 -18.36 -7.67
CA LYS A 73 -4.52 -18.19 -9.13
C LYS A 73 -5.82 -17.77 -9.81
N LYS A 74 -6.98 -18.03 -9.18
CA LYS A 74 -8.32 -17.68 -9.72
C LYS A 74 -8.75 -16.23 -9.42
N ILE A 75 -8.03 -15.51 -8.57
CA ILE A 75 -8.36 -14.15 -8.14
C ILE A 75 -7.21 -13.23 -8.49
N LYS A 76 -7.49 -12.18 -9.25
CA LYS A 76 -6.49 -11.15 -9.55
C LYS A 76 -6.07 -10.44 -8.27
N HIS A 77 -4.76 -10.31 -8.05
CA HIS A 77 -4.22 -9.72 -6.84
C HIS A 77 -2.79 -9.21 -7.03
N GLU A 78 -2.45 -8.19 -6.28
CA GLU A 78 -1.09 -7.71 -6.10
C GLU A 78 -0.35 -8.64 -5.13
N LYS A 79 0.75 -9.25 -5.55
CA LYS A 79 1.60 -10.09 -4.67
C LYS A 79 2.38 -9.20 -3.71
N LEU A 80 2.30 -9.47 -2.39
CA LEU A 80 3.08 -8.72 -1.41
C LEU A 80 4.52 -9.23 -1.29
N TYR A 81 4.74 -10.54 -1.45
CA TYR A 81 6.08 -11.14 -1.45
C TYR A 81 6.73 -10.98 -2.83
N ARG A 82 7.47 -9.88 -3.02
CA ARG A 82 8.09 -9.52 -4.30
C ARG A 82 9.57 -9.86 -4.35
N ARG A 83 10.11 -10.03 -5.57
CA ARG A 83 11.57 -10.18 -5.79
C ARG A 83 12.29 -8.84 -5.66
N ASP A 84 11.66 -7.74 -6.10
CA ASP A 84 12.19 -6.40 -5.91
C ASP A 84 12.02 -5.93 -4.45
N HIS A 85 12.67 -4.82 -4.08
CA HIS A 85 12.67 -4.28 -2.72
C HIS A 85 11.51 -3.32 -2.42
N LYS A 86 10.58 -3.12 -3.38
CA LYS A 86 9.52 -2.11 -3.22
C LYS A 86 8.62 -2.36 -2.01
N TYR A 87 8.32 -3.63 -1.72
CA TYR A 87 7.45 -4.05 -0.62
C TYR A 87 8.21 -4.65 0.57
N ASP A 88 9.51 -4.35 0.70
CA ASP A 88 10.23 -4.71 1.93
C ASP A 88 9.63 -4.01 3.16
N LEU A 89 9.03 -2.82 2.95
CA LEU A 89 8.14 -2.10 3.88
C LEU A 89 6.90 -1.65 3.11
N LEU A 90 5.72 -1.92 3.68
CA LEU A 90 4.44 -1.59 3.06
C LEU A 90 3.40 -1.24 4.14
N ILE A 91 2.73 -0.08 3.97
CA ILE A 91 1.65 0.37 4.84
C ILE A 91 0.43 0.64 3.96
N PRO A 92 -0.67 -0.13 4.08
CA PRO A 92 -1.91 0.19 3.40
C PRO A 92 -2.51 1.51 3.89
N ILE A 93 -2.89 2.36 2.95
CA ILE A 93 -3.69 3.56 3.20
C ILE A 93 -5.16 3.16 3.11
N LYS A 94 -5.96 3.57 4.10
CA LYS A 94 -7.39 3.21 4.17
C LYS A 94 -8.25 4.00 3.18
N TYR A 95 -7.82 4.00 1.92
CA TYR A 95 -8.61 4.49 0.79
C TYR A 95 -9.54 3.37 0.31
N ASN A 96 -10.81 3.68 0.05
CA ASN A 96 -11.82 2.69 -0.39
C ASN A 96 -11.80 1.40 0.46
N PHE A 97 -11.74 1.54 1.78
CA PHE A 97 -11.38 0.47 2.70
C PHE A 97 -12.56 -0.05 3.53
N VAL A 98 -13.43 0.83 4.04
CA VAL A 98 -14.56 0.46 4.89
C VAL A 98 -15.75 0.06 4.04
N LYS A 99 -16.29 1.00 3.25
CA LYS A 99 -17.35 0.74 2.28
C LYS A 99 -16.71 0.58 0.90
N ARG A 100 -16.17 -0.63 0.63
CA ARG A 100 -15.46 -0.90 -0.62
C ARG A 100 -16.38 -0.85 -1.81
N VAL A 101 -16.02 -0.03 -2.79
CA VAL A 101 -16.71 0.04 -4.07
C VAL A 101 -15.76 -0.52 -5.14
N ALA A 102 -16.13 -1.64 -5.73
CA ALA A 102 -15.35 -2.29 -6.78
C ALA A 102 -15.14 -1.32 -7.97
N GLY A 103 -13.92 -1.29 -8.51
CA GLY A 103 -13.54 -0.40 -9.60
C GLY A 103 -13.20 1.05 -9.19
N LYS A 104 -13.36 1.43 -7.92
CA LYS A 104 -12.99 2.78 -7.42
C LYS A 104 -11.57 2.85 -6.86
N GLY A 105 -10.74 1.88 -7.17
CA GLY A 105 -9.33 1.81 -6.78
C GLY A 105 -9.08 0.94 -5.56
N SER A 106 -7.96 0.23 -5.60
CA SER A 106 -7.47 -0.68 -4.58
C SER A 106 -5.95 -0.55 -4.42
N CYS A 107 -5.37 -1.29 -3.49
CA CYS A 107 -3.92 -1.41 -3.34
C CYS A 107 -3.19 -0.07 -3.21
N ILE A 108 -3.76 0.90 -2.49
CA ILE A 108 -3.08 2.18 -2.24
C ILE A 108 -2.21 2.03 -1.00
N PHE A 109 -0.90 1.98 -1.22
CA PHE A 109 0.10 1.72 -0.19
C PHE A 109 1.11 2.84 -0.07
N ILE A 110 1.74 2.97 1.11
CA ILE A 110 3.03 3.61 1.28
C ILE A 110 4.07 2.49 1.19
N HIS A 111 5.06 2.59 0.29
CA HIS A 111 6.09 1.58 0.11
C HIS A 111 7.44 2.19 -0.27
N LEU A 112 8.45 1.35 -0.53
CA LEU A 112 9.79 1.83 -0.89
C LEU A 112 9.87 2.20 -2.37
N THR A 113 10.54 3.32 -2.66
CA THR A 113 10.83 3.73 -4.04
C THR A 113 12.10 3.09 -4.58
N LYS A 114 12.13 2.86 -5.89
CA LYS A 114 13.35 2.65 -6.67
C LYS A 114 13.57 3.91 -7.52
N ASN A 115 14.57 4.73 -7.13
CA ASN A 115 14.96 5.94 -7.86
C ASN A 115 13.81 6.94 -8.13
N TYR A 116 12.81 6.98 -7.24
CA TYR A 116 11.63 7.83 -7.39
C TYR A 116 10.84 7.60 -8.70
N ALA A 117 10.90 6.40 -9.28
CA ALA A 117 10.05 6.05 -10.40
C ALA A 117 8.56 6.21 -10.03
N PRO A 118 7.71 6.69 -10.95
CA PRO A 118 6.27 6.82 -10.73
C PRO A 118 5.62 5.48 -10.35
N THR A 119 4.51 5.54 -9.61
CA THR A 119 3.75 4.37 -9.16
C THR A 119 2.46 4.20 -9.97
N ALA A 120 1.73 3.12 -9.70
CA ALA A 120 0.38 2.92 -10.23
C ALA A 120 -0.73 3.61 -9.39
N GLY A 121 -0.33 4.41 -8.38
CA GLY A 121 -1.25 5.11 -7.48
C GLY A 121 -0.79 5.13 -6.01
N CYS A 122 0.19 4.31 -5.66
CA CYS A 122 0.82 4.29 -4.35
C CYS A 122 1.67 5.53 -4.08
N ILE A 123 2.07 5.72 -2.82
CA ILE A 123 3.09 6.69 -2.41
C ILE A 123 4.37 5.92 -2.12
N ALA A 124 5.49 6.29 -2.77
CA ALA A 124 6.75 5.61 -2.54
C ALA A 124 7.82 6.54 -1.98
N LEU A 125 8.55 6.07 -0.97
CA LEU A 125 9.56 6.80 -0.20
C LEU A 125 10.90 6.07 -0.23
N LYS A 126 12.00 6.78 0.00
CA LYS A 126 13.28 6.12 0.30
C LYS A 126 13.18 5.36 1.61
N LYS A 127 13.88 4.23 1.73
CA LYS A 127 13.91 3.39 2.93
C LYS A 127 14.23 4.18 4.19
N LYS A 128 15.29 5.01 4.14
CA LYS A 128 15.69 5.86 5.26
C LYS A 128 14.58 6.78 5.74
N ASP A 129 13.86 7.41 4.80
CA ASP A 129 12.81 8.38 5.11
C ASP A 129 11.59 7.67 5.71
N LEU A 130 11.20 6.51 5.16
CA LEU A 130 10.11 5.70 5.70
C LEU A 130 10.43 5.16 7.10
N LEU A 131 11.68 4.76 7.37
CA LEU A 131 12.10 4.31 8.71
C LEU A 131 12.05 5.45 9.75
N ILE A 132 12.35 6.69 9.36
CA ILE A 132 12.19 7.87 10.24
C ILE A 132 10.70 8.10 10.53
N ILE A 133 9.86 8.08 9.49
CA ILE A 133 8.40 8.26 9.63
C ILE A 133 7.81 7.17 10.53
N LEU A 134 8.24 5.91 10.40
CA LEU A 134 7.76 4.80 11.22
C LEU A 134 7.99 4.99 12.72
N LYS A 135 9.07 5.67 13.12
CA LYS A 135 9.33 6.01 14.53
C LYS A 135 8.36 7.08 15.08
N LEU A 136 7.84 7.94 14.19
CA LEU A 136 6.97 9.06 14.54
C LEU A 136 5.47 8.72 14.41
N ILE A 137 5.13 7.76 13.56
CA ILE A 137 3.74 7.33 13.32
C ILE A 137 3.13 6.75 14.60
N LYS A 138 1.87 7.16 14.87
CA LYS A 138 1.01 6.61 15.93
C LYS A 138 -0.20 5.92 15.30
N LYS A 139 -0.89 5.07 16.07
CA LYS A 139 -2.07 4.30 15.61
C LYS A 139 -3.18 5.18 14.99
N ASN A 140 -3.33 6.41 15.45
CA ASN A 140 -4.33 7.37 14.98
C ASN A 140 -3.77 8.37 13.95
N THR A 141 -2.53 8.21 13.50
CA THR A 141 -1.93 9.07 12.46
C THR A 141 -2.74 8.97 11.18
N LYS A 142 -3.00 10.12 10.57
CA LYS A 142 -3.64 10.24 9.25
C LYS A 142 -2.65 10.78 8.24
N ILE A 143 -2.79 10.34 6.99
CA ILE A 143 -2.08 10.91 5.85
C ILE A 143 -3.02 11.84 5.09
N LYS A 144 -2.55 13.04 4.81
CA LYS A 144 -3.24 14.00 3.92
C LYS A 144 -2.52 14.03 2.57
N ILE A 145 -3.27 13.84 1.50
CA ILE A 145 -2.81 13.86 0.11
C ILE A 145 -3.56 14.99 -0.60
N TYR A 146 -2.83 15.98 -1.17
CA TYR A 146 -3.40 17.17 -1.80
C TYR A 146 -2.45 17.76 -2.83
#